data_617eb7a3d0ff14cee9c6d8cf4b0057f0
#
_entry.id   617eb7a3d0ff14cee9c6d8cf4b0057f0
#
_cell.length_a   1.000
_cell.length_b   1.000
_cell.length_c   1.000
_cell.angle_alpha   90.00
_cell.angle_beta   90.00
_cell.angle_gamma   90.00
#
_symmetry.space_group_name_H-M   'P 1'
#
loop_
_entity.id
_entity.type
_entity.pdbx_description
1 polymer ?
#
loop_
_entity_poly.entity_id
_entity_poly.type
_entity_poly.pdbx_seq_one_letter_code
_entity_poly.pdbx_strand_id
1 'polypeptide(L)'
;MFHATTILAVKKDGHTAVAGDGQVTMGNAVIMKNTARKVRRLYHGKVIAGFAGSVADAFALFDKFESKLVDCNGNLVRVAVEFAKEWRSDRVLQKLEALLIMTDGEHLFLVSGSGEVIEPDDGILAIGSGGNYALAAARALVSVTDLSAREIAEKSLHIAADICVYTNHNVIVEEI
;
A
#
# COMPACT_ATOMS: atom_id res chain seq x y z
N MET A 1 4.11 20.30 2.83
CA MET A 1 4.15 18.91 2.31
C MET A 1 3.08 18.12 3.04
N PHE A 2 2.26 17.35 2.34
CA PHE A 2 1.23 16.49 2.96
C PHE A 2 1.87 15.14 3.24
N HIS A 3 1.90 14.77 4.50
CA HIS A 3 2.33 13.45 4.93
C HIS A 3 1.20 12.81 5.71
N ALA A 4 1.09 11.59 5.65
CA ALA A 4 0.45 10.62 6.52
C ALA A 4 -0.13 9.50 5.68
N THR A 5 0.44 8.36 5.83
CA THR A 5 -0.13 7.16 5.22
C THR A 5 0.48 5.97 5.91
N THR A 6 -0.35 5.01 6.24
CA THR A 6 0.12 3.67 6.59
C THR A 6 -0.66 2.69 5.74
N ILE A 7 0.05 1.90 4.97
CA ILE A 7 -0.49 0.78 4.20
C ILE A 7 0.22 -0.49 4.66
N LEU A 8 -0.55 -1.54 4.86
CA LEU A 8 -0.06 -2.88 5.19
C LEU A 8 -0.73 -3.90 4.29
N ALA A 9 0.04 -4.80 3.72
CA ALA A 9 -0.45 -5.98 3.03
C ALA A 9 -0.01 -7.25 3.75
N VAL A 10 -0.92 -8.19 3.92
CA VAL A 10 -0.68 -9.50 4.54
C VAL A 10 -1.22 -10.58 3.64
N LYS A 11 -0.36 -11.50 3.23
CA LYS A 11 -0.72 -12.71 2.50
C LYS A 11 -0.60 -13.91 3.43
N LYS A 12 -1.72 -14.60 3.66
CA LYS A 12 -1.80 -15.75 4.56
C LYS A 12 -2.89 -16.71 4.08
N ASP A 13 -2.60 -18.01 4.08
CA ASP A 13 -3.55 -19.10 3.79
C ASP A 13 -4.34 -18.92 2.47
N GLY A 14 -3.65 -18.43 1.44
CA GLY A 14 -4.23 -18.20 0.10
C GLY A 14 -5.05 -16.92 -0.05
N HIS A 15 -5.14 -16.09 0.98
CA HIS A 15 -5.79 -14.77 0.96
C HIS A 15 -4.77 -13.64 1.11
N THR A 16 -5.02 -12.55 0.43
CA THR A 16 -4.20 -11.33 0.58
C THR A 16 -5.09 -10.16 0.98
N ALA A 17 -4.83 -9.58 2.15
CA ALA A 17 -5.52 -8.40 2.64
C ALA A 17 -4.58 -7.19 2.55
N VAL A 18 -5.10 -6.06 2.06
CA VAL A 18 -4.42 -4.77 2.04
C VAL A 18 -5.22 -3.78 2.86
N ALA A 19 -4.62 -3.25 3.91
CA ALA A 19 -5.23 -2.29 4.81
C ALA A 19 -4.55 -0.92 4.71
N GLY A 20 -5.33 0.15 4.84
CA GLY A 20 -4.83 1.51 4.89
C GLY A 20 -5.60 2.36 5.88
N ASP A 21 -4.91 3.29 6.55
CA ASP A 21 -5.55 4.30 7.38
C ASP A 21 -6.13 5.45 6.56
N GLY A 22 -6.93 6.30 7.18
CA GLY A 22 -7.62 7.40 6.50
C GLY A 22 -7.01 8.79 6.73
N GLN A 23 -5.93 8.93 7.51
CA GLN A 23 -5.43 10.24 7.90
C GLN A 23 -4.66 10.95 6.77
N VAL A 24 -4.97 12.22 6.54
CA VAL A 24 -4.17 13.15 5.73
C VAL A 24 -3.75 14.31 6.61
N THR A 25 -2.45 14.53 6.73
CA THR A 25 -1.85 15.56 7.58
C THR A 25 -1.15 16.61 6.73
N MET A 26 -1.37 17.88 7.02
CA MET A 26 -0.65 19.00 6.42
C MET A 26 0.52 19.40 7.33
N GLY A 27 1.73 19.37 6.79
CA GLY A 27 2.94 19.52 7.58
C GLY A 27 3.01 18.45 8.67
N ASN A 28 3.46 18.84 9.86
CA ASN A 28 3.62 17.90 11.00
C ASN A 28 2.55 18.08 12.09
N ALA A 29 1.52 18.90 11.86
CA ALA A 29 0.68 19.35 12.96
C ALA A 29 -0.83 19.35 12.70
N VAL A 30 -1.32 19.39 11.46
CA VAL A 30 -2.74 19.60 11.18
C VAL A 30 -3.34 18.43 10.41
N ILE A 31 -4.36 17.79 11.00
CA ILE A 31 -5.15 16.76 10.32
C ILE A 31 -6.16 17.45 9.38
N MET A 32 -6.02 17.21 8.08
CA MET A 32 -6.88 17.78 7.05
C MET A 32 -8.06 16.86 6.71
N LYS A 33 -7.87 15.55 6.84
CA LYS A 33 -8.89 14.55 6.55
C LYS A 33 -8.61 13.27 7.35
N ASN A 34 -9.67 12.63 7.84
CA ASN A 34 -9.58 11.39 8.63
C ASN A 34 -10.03 10.13 7.87
N THR A 35 -10.62 10.27 6.68
CA THR A 35 -11.30 9.19 5.96
C THR A 35 -10.87 9.11 4.49
N ALA A 36 -9.60 9.37 4.21
CA ALA A 36 -9.06 9.23 2.86
C ALA A 36 -8.98 7.75 2.45
N ARG A 37 -9.29 7.46 1.20
CA ARG A 37 -9.10 6.13 0.60
C ARG A 37 -7.73 6.01 -0.02
N LYS A 38 -6.84 5.27 0.62
CA LYS A 38 -5.46 5.02 0.19
C LYS A 38 -5.26 3.63 -0.39
N VAL A 39 -6.25 2.76 -0.26
CA VAL A 39 -6.31 1.42 -0.85
C VAL A 39 -7.46 1.37 -1.84
N ARG A 40 -7.22 0.84 -3.03
CA ARG A 40 -8.19 0.77 -4.13
C ARG A 40 -8.16 -0.58 -4.82
N ARG A 41 -9.34 -0.99 -5.30
CA ARG A 41 -9.49 -2.08 -6.28
C ARG A 41 -9.40 -1.51 -7.67
N LEU A 42 -8.59 -2.12 -8.51
CA LEU A 42 -8.32 -1.74 -9.88
C LEU A 42 -8.55 -2.93 -10.81
N TYR A 43 -8.52 -2.69 -12.12
CA TYR A 43 -8.65 -3.72 -13.15
C TYR A 43 -9.82 -4.68 -12.89
N HIS A 44 -11.05 -4.13 -12.91
CA HIS A 44 -12.29 -4.90 -12.66
C HIS A 44 -12.31 -5.63 -11.30
N GLY A 45 -11.65 -5.09 -10.29
CA GLY A 45 -11.58 -5.67 -8.95
C GLY A 45 -10.58 -6.80 -8.76
N LYS A 46 -9.78 -7.10 -9.80
CA LYS A 46 -8.79 -8.20 -9.79
C LYS A 46 -7.44 -7.83 -9.20
N VAL A 47 -7.20 -6.55 -8.98
CA VAL A 47 -5.96 -6.04 -8.39
C VAL A 47 -6.29 -5.08 -7.27
N ILE A 48 -5.58 -5.19 -6.16
CA ILE A 48 -5.64 -4.22 -5.06
C ILE A 48 -4.31 -3.47 -5.02
N ALA A 49 -4.37 -2.15 -4.89
CA ALA A 49 -3.20 -1.31 -4.74
C ALA A 49 -3.35 -0.34 -3.58
N GLY A 50 -2.25 -0.11 -2.85
CA GLY A 50 -2.14 0.84 -1.76
C GLY A 50 -0.95 1.78 -1.98
N PHE A 51 -1.15 3.06 -1.73
CA PHE A 51 -0.20 4.11 -2.03
C PHE A 51 0.19 4.91 -0.79
N ALA A 52 1.48 5.17 -0.63
CA ALA A 52 2.03 6.08 0.36
C ALA A 52 2.82 7.20 -0.31
N GLY A 53 2.41 8.45 -0.07
CA GLY A 53 2.98 9.66 -0.66
C GLY A 53 2.01 10.82 -0.59
N SER A 54 2.21 11.86 -1.40
CA SER A 54 1.27 12.97 -1.46
C SER A 54 -0.04 12.58 -2.15
N VAL A 55 -1.16 13.20 -1.76
CA VAL A 55 -2.48 12.91 -2.34
C VAL A 55 -2.53 13.22 -3.84
N ALA A 56 -1.85 14.30 -4.28
CA ALA A 56 -1.81 14.67 -5.68
C ALA A 56 -1.06 13.64 -6.53
N ASP A 57 0.02 13.08 -5.98
CA ASP A 57 0.84 12.07 -6.63
C ASP A 57 0.11 10.73 -6.72
N ALA A 58 -0.72 10.42 -5.71
CA ALA A 58 -1.51 9.19 -5.66
C ALA A 58 -2.43 9.05 -6.89
N PHE A 59 -3.15 10.11 -7.25
CA PHE A 59 -4.06 10.06 -8.40
C PHE A 59 -3.31 9.80 -9.70
N ALA A 60 -2.23 10.53 -9.96
CA ALA A 60 -1.44 10.37 -11.18
C ALA A 60 -0.82 8.96 -11.30
N LEU A 61 -0.35 8.40 -10.18
CA LEU A 61 0.24 7.06 -10.14
C LEU A 61 -0.82 5.97 -10.30
N PHE A 62 -1.99 6.09 -9.68
CA PHE A 62 -3.07 5.12 -9.85
C PHE A 62 -3.57 5.09 -11.30
N ASP A 63 -3.78 6.24 -11.94
CA ASP A 63 -4.23 6.31 -13.33
C ASP A 63 -3.21 5.66 -14.28
N LYS A 64 -1.93 5.94 -14.10
CA LYS A 64 -0.86 5.31 -14.90
C LYS A 64 -0.74 3.80 -14.61
N PHE A 65 -0.88 3.40 -13.37
CA PHE A 65 -0.83 1.98 -12.98
C PHE A 65 -2.01 1.21 -13.58
N GLU A 66 -3.22 1.75 -13.54
CA GLU A 66 -4.41 1.14 -14.14
C GLU A 66 -4.29 1.03 -15.66
N SER A 67 -3.79 2.07 -16.33
CA SER A 67 -3.46 2.00 -17.76
C SER A 67 -2.48 0.87 -18.07
N LYS A 68 -1.43 0.73 -17.27
CA LYS A 68 -0.44 -0.33 -17.44
C LYS A 68 -1.02 -1.73 -17.21
N LEU A 69 -1.97 -1.88 -16.27
CA LEU A 69 -2.70 -3.14 -16.08
C LEU A 69 -3.49 -3.53 -17.34
N VAL A 70 -4.12 -2.57 -17.99
CA VAL A 70 -4.83 -2.80 -19.25
C VAL A 70 -3.85 -3.22 -20.34
N ASP A 71 -2.76 -2.48 -20.54
CA ASP A 71 -1.75 -2.74 -21.56
C ASP A 71 -1.09 -4.12 -21.43
N CYS A 72 -0.95 -4.59 -20.20
CA CYS A 72 -0.36 -5.89 -19.86
C CYS A 72 -1.39 -7.01 -19.65
N ASN A 73 -2.68 -6.79 -19.98
CA ASN A 73 -3.77 -7.74 -19.80
C ASN A 73 -3.86 -8.29 -18.36
N GLY A 74 -3.59 -7.46 -17.36
CA GLY A 74 -3.67 -7.81 -15.95
C GLY A 74 -2.51 -8.67 -15.42
N ASN A 75 -1.46 -8.91 -16.20
CA ASN A 75 -0.27 -9.64 -15.74
C ASN A 75 0.53 -8.77 -14.76
N LEU A 76 0.31 -8.96 -13.45
CA LEU A 76 0.87 -8.11 -12.40
C LEU A 76 2.40 -8.12 -12.36
N VAL A 77 3.03 -9.26 -12.61
CA VAL A 77 4.50 -9.39 -12.66
C VAL A 77 5.08 -8.48 -13.73
N ARG A 78 4.49 -8.53 -14.94
CA ARG A 78 4.90 -7.67 -16.04
C ARG A 78 4.62 -6.20 -15.76
N VAL A 79 3.44 -5.90 -15.21
CA VAL A 79 3.05 -4.53 -14.81
C VAL A 79 4.03 -3.96 -13.80
N ALA A 80 4.38 -4.70 -12.76
CA ALA A 80 5.31 -4.23 -11.72
C ALA A 80 6.65 -3.80 -12.33
N VAL A 81 7.23 -4.61 -13.20
CA VAL A 81 8.53 -4.33 -13.86
C VAL A 81 8.43 -3.16 -14.84
N GLU A 82 7.42 -3.15 -15.71
CA GLU A 82 7.26 -2.08 -16.72
C GLU A 82 6.90 -0.74 -16.07
N PHE A 83 6.05 -0.76 -15.05
CA PHE A 83 5.67 0.44 -14.30
C PHE A 83 6.85 1.03 -13.52
N ALA A 84 7.67 0.20 -12.87
CA ALA A 84 8.87 0.64 -12.17
C ALA A 84 9.89 1.30 -13.14
N LYS A 85 10.08 0.73 -14.33
CA LYS A 85 10.94 1.31 -15.37
C LYS A 85 10.42 2.66 -15.84
N GLU A 86 9.11 2.78 -16.10
CA GLU A 86 8.47 4.01 -16.51
C GLU A 86 8.57 5.06 -15.41
N TRP A 87 8.27 4.71 -14.17
CA TRP A 87 8.36 5.61 -13.03
C TRP A 87 9.75 6.19 -12.88
N ARG A 88 10.78 5.36 -12.95
CA ARG A 88 12.18 5.79 -12.86
C ARG A 88 12.63 6.69 -14.01
N SER A 89 12.11 6.47 -15.22
CA SER A 89 12.55 7.16 -16.44
C SER A 89 11.75 8.40 -16.80
N ASP A 90 10.51 8.52 -16.33
CA ASP A 90 9.65 9.67 -16.56
C ASP A 90 10.12 10.86 -15.73
N ARG A 91 10.41 11.99 -16.37
CA ARG A 91 10.95 13.20 -15.73
C ARG A 91 10.03 13.82 -14.68
N VAL A 92 8.74 13.57 -14.74
CA VAL A 92 7.73 14.05 -13.80
C VAL A 92 7.59 13.03 -12.67
N LEU A 93 7.35 11.77 -13.01
CA LEU A 93 7.10 10.70 -12.04
C LEU A 93 8.30 10.42 -11.13
N GLN A 94 9.53 10.45 -11.65
CA GLN A 94 10.74 10.21 -10.85
C GLN A 94 10.95 11.18 -9.69
N LYS A 95 10.26 12.33 -9.72
CA LYS A 95 10.31 13.33 -8.64
C LYS A 95 9.31 13.02 -7.52
N LEU A 96 8.43 12.05 -7.71
CA LEU A 96 7.44 11.67 -6.73
C LEU A 96 8.10 10.79 -5.65
N GLU A 97 8.10 11.30 -4.44
CA GLU A 97 8.51 10.53 -3.25
C GLU A 97 7.33 9.66 -2.79
N ALA A 98 7.22 8.48 -3.38
CA ALA A 98 6.08 7.61 -3.16
C ALA A 98 6.48 6.14 -3.21
N LEU A 99 5.65 5.31 -2.57
CA LEU A 99 5.72 3.86 -2.60
C LEU A 99 4.34 3.31 -2.94
N LEU A 100 4.32 2.24 -3.71
CA LEU A 100 3.11 1.54 -4.11
C LEU A 100 3.20 0.05 -3.71
N ILE A 101 2.20 -0.46 -3.00
CA ILE A 101 1.97 -1.90 -2.82
C ILE A 101 0.89 -2.32 -3.80
N MET A 102 1.07 -3.48 -4.44
CA MET A 102 0.10 -4.07 -5.37
C MET A 102 0.02 -5.57 -5.22
N THR A 103 -1.19 -6.12 -5.39
CA THR A 103 -1.45 -7.57 -5.35
C THR A 103 -2.61 -7.97 -6.26
N ASP A 104 -2.50 -9.16 -6.85
CA ASP A 104 -3.58 -9.87 -7.56
C ASP A 104 -4.07 -11.10 -6.77
N GLY A 105 -3.63 -11.24 -5.52
CA GLY A 105 -3.88 -12.41 -4.66
C GLY A 105 -2.80 -13.47 -4.77
N GLU A 106 -2.23 -13.67 -5.94
CA GLU A 106 -1.11 -14.61 -6.16
C GLU A 106 0.24 -13.93 -5.86
N HIS A 107 0.43 -12.74 -6.39
CA HIS A 107 1.67 -11.94 -6.25
C HIS A 107 1.44 -10.76 -5.32
N LEU A 108 2.49 -10.35 -4.62
CA LEU A 108 2.52 -9.18 -3.76
C LEU A 108 3.83 -8.43 -3.99
N PHE A 109 3.74 -7.18 -4.49
CA PHE A 109 4.90 -6.36 -4.81
C PHE A 109 4.85 -5.00 -4.14
N LEU A 110 6.04 -4.52 -3.78
CA LEU A 110 6.31 -3.11 -3.50
C LEU A 110 7.06 -2.52 -4.71
N VAL A 111 6.62 -1.37 -5.18
CA VAL A 111 7.29 -0.61 -6.25
C VAL A 111 7.60 0.79 -5.75
N SER A 112 8.82 1.26 -6.03
CA SER A 112 9.31 2.59 -5.68
C SER A 112 9.61 3.46 -6.90
N GLY A 113 9.67 4.78 -6.68
CA GLY A 113 10.07 5.75 -7.69
C GLY A 113 11.52 5.61 -8.16
N SER A 114 12.38 4.93 -7.38
CA SER A 114 13.75 4.57 -7.78
C SER A 114 13.80 3.41 -8.78
N GLY A 115 12.67 2.78 -9.04
CA GLY A 115 12.56 1.65 -9.98
C GLY A 115 12.75 0.28 -9.33
N GLU A 116 12.68 0.21 -8.01
CA GLU A 116 12.77 -1.06 -7.28
C GLU A 116 11.43 -1.79 -7.32
N VAL A 117 11.49 -3.11 -7.48
CA VAL A 117 10.37 -4.04 -7.38
C VAL A 117 10.77 -5.09 -6.35
N ILE A 118 10.04 -5.16 -5.25
CA ILE A 118 10.34 -6.07 -4.13
C ILE A 118 9.15 -6.99 -3.90
N GLU A 119 9.38 -8.30 -3.90
CA GLU A 119 8.46 -9.30 -3.40
C GLU A 119 8.91 -9.71 -2.00
N PRO A 120 8.03 -9.74 -0.97
CA PRO A 120 8.43 -10.07 0.39
C PRO A 120 8.62 -11.56 0.58
N ASP A 121 9.62 -11.96 1.37
CA ASP A 121 9.88 -13.37 1.69
C ASP A 121 8.79 -13.99 2.57
N ASP A 122 8.16 -13.18 3.43
CA ASP A 122 7.19 -13.62 4.44
C ASP A 122 5.73 -13.27 4.11
N GLY A 123 5.47 -12.77 2.90
CA GLY A 123 4.12 -12.36 2.48
C GLY A 123 3.59 -11.10 3.15
N ILE A 124 4.44 -10.28 3.77
CA ILE A 124 4.03 -9.06 4.47
C ILE A 124 4.81 -7.85 3.93
N LEU A 125 4.08 -6.81 3.52
CA LEU A 125 4.65 -5.52 3.11
C LEU A 125 3.96 -4.38 3.86
N ALA A 126 4.73 -3.36 4.24
CA ALA A 126 4.19 -2.14 4.80
C ALA A 126 4.92 -0.91 4.26
N ILE A 127 4.20 0.18 4.08
CA ILE A 127 4.72 1.46 3.60
C ILE A 127 4.11 2.62 4.36
N GLY A 128 4.80 3.76 4.32
CA GLY A 128 4.34 5.00 4.93
C GLY A 128 4.80 5.18 6.36
N SER A 129 4.33 6.25 7.00
CA SER A 129 4.83 6.74 8.31
C SER A 129 4.67 5.72 9.44
N GLY A 130 3.55 5.01 9.50
CA GLY A 130 3.29 3.95 10.48
C GLY A 130 3.67 2.56 10.01
N GLY A 131 4.26 2.43 8.81
CA GLY A 131 4.51 1.15 8.15
C GLY A 131 5.33 0.18 9.00
N ASN A 132 6.41 0.64 9.60
CA ASN A 132 7.28 -0.23 10.42
C ASN A 132 6.59 -0.76 11.68
N TYR A 133 5.69 0.02 12.28
CA TYR A 133 4.90 -0.43 13.44
C TYR A 133 3.88 -1.49 13.00
N ALA A 134 3.17 -1.25 11.90
CA ALA A 134 2.23 -2.20 11.33
C ALA A 134 2.93 -3.50 10.88
N LEU A 135 4.12 -3.42 10.26
CA LEU A 135 4.92 -4.57 9.84
C LEU A 135 5.33 -5.44 11.03
N ALA A 136 5.86 -4.82 12.09
CA ALA A 136 6.27 -5.52 13.29
C ALA A 136 5.08 -6.22 13.97
N ALA A 137 3.93 -5.53 14.07
CA ALA A 137 2.70 -6.09 14.61
C ALA A 137 2.19 -7.28 13.76
N ALA A 138 2.16 -7.13 12.44
CA ALA A 138 1.71 -8.19 11.53
C ALA A 138 2.58 -9.43 11.61
N ARG A 139 3.90 -9.28 11.63
CA ARG A 139 4.85 -10.40 11.78
C ARG A 139 4.65 -11.13 13.11
N ALA A 140 4.45 -10.41 14.20
CA ALA A 140 4.16 -11.01 15.49
C ALA A 140 2.83 -11.78 15.46
N LEU A 141 1.75 -11.18 14.94
CA LEU A 141 0.43 -11.80 14.90
C LEU A 141 0.40 -13.04 14.01
N VAL A 142 1.07 -13.01 12.85
CA VAL A 142 1.18 -14.19 11.96
C VAL A 142 1.85 -15.36 12.66
N SER A 143 2.88 -15.08 13.50
CA SER A 143 3.68 -16.13 14.14
C SER A 143 3.01 -16.79 15.35
N VAL A 144 2.05 -16.12 16.00
CA VAL A 144 1.50 -16.56 17.30
C VAL A 144 -0.03 -16.68 17.33
N THR A 145 -0.72 -16.42 16.21
CA THR A 145 -2.20 -16.50 16.14
C THR A 145 -2.68 -17.21 14.88
N ASP A 146 -3.92 -17.70 14.94
CA ASP A 146 -4.66 -18.26 13.79
C ASP A 146 -5.57 -17.23 13.10
N LEU A 147 -5.37 -15.94 13.35
CA LEU A 147 -6.13 -14.87 12.73
C LEU A 147 -5.98 -14.89 11.20
N SER A 148 -7.04 -14.52 10.49
CA SER A 148 -7.04 -14.36 9.03
C SER A 148 -6.13 -13.20 8.58
N ALA A 149 -5.76 -13.19 7.30
CA ALA A 149 -5.00 -12.09 6.70
C ALA A 149 -5.67 -10.73 6.95
N ARG A 150 -7.01 -10.67 6.81
CA ARG A 150 -7.82 -9.48 7.06
C ARG A 150 -7.73 -9.01 8.50
N GLU A 151 -7.94 -9.90 9.46
CA GLU A 151 -7.90 -9.56 10.90
C GLU A 151 -6.50 -9.10 11.33
N ILE A 152 -5.46 -9.74 10.81
CA ILE A 152 -4.07 -9.35 11.08
C ILE A 152 -3.79 -7.95 10.52
N ALA A 153 -4.19 -7.69 9.27
CA ALA A 153 -3.97 -6.40 8.63
C ALA A 153 -4.68 -5.27 9.40
N GLU A 154 -5.95 -5.47 9.78
CA GLU A 154 -6.74 -4.50 10.52
C GLU A 154 -6.17 -4.22 11.92
N LYS A 155 -5.88 -5.28 12.69
CA LYS A 155 -5.29 -5.14 14.04
C LYS A 155 -3.93 -4.45 14.01
N SER A 156 -3.09 -4.78 13.04
CA SER A 156 -1.77 -4.19 12.90
C SER A 156 -1.81 -2.70 12.57
N LEU A 157 -2.80 -2.27 11.76
CA LEU A 157 -3.04 -0.85 11.50
C LEU A 157 -3.51 -0.11 12.76
N HIS A 158 -4.36 -0.72 13.57
CA HIS A 158 -4.79 -0.12 14.86
C HIS A 158 -3.61 0.02 15.83
N ILE A 159 -2.74 -0.99 15.92
CA ILE A 159 -1.51 -0.90 16.72
C ILE A 159 -0.59 0.22 16.21
N ALA A 160 -0.44 0.34 14.88
CA ALA A 160 0.33 1.43 14.31
C ALA A 160 -0.29 2.81 14.61
N ALA A 161 -1.62 2.91 14.62
CA ALA A 161 -2.35 4.13 14.94
C ALA A 161 -2.20 4.56 16.41
N ASP A 162 -2.02 3.62 17.33
CA ASP A 162 -1.75 3.90 18.75
C ASP A 162 -0.35 4.49 18.98
N ILE A 163 0.57 4.32 18.01
CA ILE A 163 1.98 4.72 18.14
C ILE A 163 2.31 5.91 17.24
N CYS A 164 1.86 5.86 15.99
CA CYS A 164 2.23 6.83 14.96
C CYS A 164 1.22 7.97 14.88
N VAL A 165 1.66 9.19 15.17
CA VAL A 165 0.81 10.39 15.11
C VAL A 165 0.26 10.71 13.70
N TYR A 166 0.80 10.07 12.67
CA TYR A 166 0.37 10.23 11.27
C TYR A 166 -0.57 9.12 10.79
N THR A 167 -1.03 8.26 11.69
CA THR A 167 -1.90 7.13 11.38
C THR A 167 -3.13 7.19 12.29
N ASN A 168 -4.33 6.96 11.74
CA ASN A 168 -5.55 6.94 12.53
C ASN A 168 -6.28 5.58 12.48
N HIS A 169 -7.33 5.46 13.30
CA HIS A 169 -8.14 4.24 13.42
C HIS A 169 -9.22 4.08 12.35
N ASN A 170 -9.33 4.99 11.38
CA ASN A 170 -10.23 4.84 10.23
C ASN A 170 -9.58 3.92 9.19
N VAL A 171 -9.61 2.63 9.46
CA VAL A 171 -8.96 1.61 8.64
C VAL A 171 -9.92 1.08 7.58
N ILE A 172 -9.46 1.04 6.33
CA ILE A 172 -10.13 0.36 5.22
C ILE A 172 -9.31 -0.88 4.88
N VAL A 173 -9.98 -2.03 4.77
CA VAL A 173 -9.36 -3.29 4.37
C VAL A 173 -10.04 -3.83 3.12
N GLU A 174 -9.23 -4.09 2.10
CA GLU A 174 -9.62 -4.82 0.89
C GLU A 174 -8.93 -6.20 0.90
N GLU A 175 -9.63 -7.24 0.44
CA GLU A 175 -9.13 -8.62 0.44
C GLU A 175 -9.41 -9.31 -0.89
N ILE A 176 -8.47 -10.09 -1.37
CA ILE A 176 -8.54 -10.87 -2.60
C ILE A 176 -7.98 -12.29 -2.38
#